data_73cabb2e40c516216e08a97f3706d606
#
_entry.id   73cabb2e40c516216e08a97f3706d606
#
_cell.length_a   1.000
_cell.length_b   1.000
_cell.length_c   1.000
_cell.angle_alpha   90.00
_cell.angle_beta   90.00
_cell.angle_gamma   90.00
#
_symmetry.space_group_name_H-M   'P 1'
#
loop_
_entity.id
_entity.type
_entity.pdbx_description
1 polymer ?
#
loop_
_entity_poly.entity_id
_entity_poly.type
_entity_poly.pdbx_seq_one_letter_code
_entity_poly.pdbx_strand_id
1 'polypeptide(L)'
;MDISRLLNEIKASHRYENQIVHVEEIPAREALYSPLELKMQVKPALSGMGINALYSHQAEAIEKIKTGKDIVLCTTTASGKSLTYMIPICETILDDPEATAIYISPLNALVNDQLKTFIEFEETLKSGAGIARYTGALSEDQKRKVRDGKTNIVFTNPEMVHMSFLAWHHLWNRFFSNLKFIVVDESHYYRGVIGSNMANLLRRLLRVAEYYGASPQFICCSATIGNPKEHTETLLGREAEVIENNGSSNGPQKFVFWNPPLYINNRGFILRRSSFSEASLTSSISFISIPASWESSTSLGINISTLFNIWE
;
A
#
# COMPACT_ATOMS: atom_id res chain seq x y z
N MET A 1 7.63 -22.29 15.66
CA MET A 1 6.58 -22.88 16.54
C MET A 1 5.46 -23.35 15.63
N ASP A 2 5.07 -24.61 15.71
CA ASP A 2 3.93 -25.12 14.90
C ASP A 2 2.64 -24.46 15.41
N ILE A 3 1.87 -23.84 14.49
CA ILE A 3 0.60 -23.18 14.82
C ILE A 3 -0.38 -24.13 15.45
N SER A 4 -0.39 -25.40 15.00
CA SER A 4 -1.23 -26.46 15.56
C SER A 4 -0.88 -26.73 17.02
N ARG A 5 0.41 -26.72 17.36
CA ARG A 5 0.88 -26.85 18.74
C ARG A 5 0.44 -25.68 19.61
N LEU A 6 0.57 -24.43 19.09
CA LEU A 6 0.11 -23.23 19.81
C LEU A 6 -1.40 -23.29 20.10
N LEU A 7 -2.21 -23.67 19.12
CA LEU A 7 -3.67 -23.82 19.31
C LEU A 7 -4.01 -24.88 20.35
N ASN A 8 -3.25 -26.00 20.36
CA ASN A 8 -3.44 -27.03 21.36
C ASN A 8 -3.04 -26.55 22.77
N GLU A 9 -1.96 -25.80 22.90
CA GLU A 9 -1.54 -25.18 24.17
C GLU A 9 -2.59 -24.20 24.69
N ILE A 10 -3.16 -23.35 23.79
CA ILE A 10 -4.28 -22.45 24.14
C ILE A 10 -5.49 -23.27 24.66
N LYS A 11 -5.88 -24.31 23.93
CA LYS A 11 -7.02 -25.16 24.30
C LYS A 11 -6.78 -25.94 25.61
N ALA A 12 -5.53 -26.23 25.94
CA ALA A 12 -5.16 -26.92 27.18
C ALA A 12 -5.05 -25.97 28.38
N SER A 13 -5.09 -24.64 28.16
CA SER A 13 -5.03 -23.67 29.25
C SER A 13 -6.26 -23.75 30.15
N HIS A 14 -6.06 -23.59 31.45
CA HIS A 14 -7.16 -23.54 32.43
C HIS A 14 -8.10 -22.33 32.24
N ARG A 15 -7.69 -21.33 31.46
CA ARG A 15 -8.49 -20.14 31.13
C ARG A 15 -9.29 -20.33 29.83
N TYR A 16 -9.16 -21.50 29.18
CA TYR A 16 -9.87 -21.75 27.93
C TYR A 16 -11.29 -22.28 28.21
N GLU A 17 -12.28 -21.51 27.81
CA GLU A 17 -13.72 -21.79 27.96
C GLU A 17 -14.41 -21.83 26.58
N ASN A 18 -13.83 -22.54 25.62
CA ASN A 18 -14.34 -22.64 24.24
C ASN A 18 -14.40 -21.31 23.48
N GLN A 19 -13.44 -20.40 23.72
CA GLN A 19 -13.39 -19.11 23.03
C GLN A 19 -13.06 -19.25 21.53
N ILE A 20 -12.39 -20.33 21.10
CA ILE A 20 -12.18 -20.62 19.68
C ILE A 20 -13.47 -21.22 19.13
N VAL A 21 -14.23 -20.41 18.38
CA VAL A 21 -15.52 -20.83 17.82
C VAL A 21 -15.40 -21.41 16.40
N HIS A 22 -14.37 -20.99 15.67
CA HIS A 22 -14.08 -21.50 14.33
C HIS A 22 -12.61 -21.29 13.99
N VAL A 23 -12.06 -22.17 13.17
CA VAL A 23 -10.72 -22.03 12.59
C VAL A 23 -10.85 -22.25 11.10
N GLU A 24 -10.54 -21.20 10.31
CA GLU A 24 -10.46 -21.27 8.86
C GLU A 24 -9.01 -21.51 8.45
N GLU A 25 -8.77 -22.54 7.65
CA GLU A 25 -7.44 -22.89 7.15
C GLU A 25 -7.32 -22.48 5.69
N ILE A 26 -6.39 -21.57 5.41
CA ILE A 26 -6.04 -21.18 4.05
C ILE A 26 -4.77 -21.92 3.66
N PRO A 27 -4.82 -22.76 2.60
CA PRO A 27 -3.66 -23.51 2.16
C PRO A 27 -2.58 -22.58 1.62
N ALA A 28 -1.33 -23.05 1.64
CA ALA A 28 -0.23 -22.40 0.97
C ALA A 28 -0.52 -22.24 -0.53
N ARG A 29 -0.07 -21.15 -1.09
CA ARG A 29 -0.13 -20.89 -2.55
C ARG A 29 1.27 -20.59 -3.06
N GLU A 30 1.66 -21.29 -4.11
CA GLU A 30 2.91 -21.02 -4.81
C GLU A 30 2.87 -19.68 -5.57
N ALA A 31 4.06 -19.12 -5.78
CA ALA A 31 4.18 -17.91 -6.57
C ALA A 31 3.92 -18.19 -8.06
N LEU A 32 3.17 -17.31 -8.70
CA LEU A 32 2.95 -17.30 -10.14
C LEU A 32 3.77 -16.17 -10.74
N TYR A 33 4.71 -16.53 -11.61
CA TYR A 33 5.56 -15.58 -12.32
C TYR A 33 5.13 -15.46 -13.77
N SER A 34 5.28 -14.26 -14.34
CA SER A 34 5.07 -14.03 -15.77
C SER A 34 6.28 -13.30 -16.36
N PRO A 35 6.73 -13.73 -17.55
CA PRO A 35 7.77 -13.01 -18.25
C PRO A 35 7.25 -11.63 -18.67
N LEU A 36 8.10 -10.62 -18.55
CA LEU A 36 7.85 -9.30 -19.09
C LEU A 36 9.13 -8.76 -19.72
N GLU A 37 8.98 -8.12 -20.87
CA GLU A 37 10.10 -7.44 -21.51
C GLU A 37 10.34 -6.09 -20.79
N LEU A 38 11.50 -5.99 -20.16
CA LEU A 38 11.98 -4.81 -19.45
C LEU A 38 13.22 -4.25 -20.11
N LYS A 39 13.43 -2.94 -19.96
CA LYS A 39 14.67 -2.31 -20.38
C LYS A 39 15.89 -2.99 -19.75
N MET A 40 16.98 -3.04 -20.52
CA MET A 40 18.21 -3.74 -20.11
C MET A 40 18.74 -3.25 -18.75
N GLN A 41 18.57 -1.96 -18.44
CA GLN A 41 19.02 -1.35 -17.20
C GLN A 41 18.20 -1.78 -15.96
N VAL A 42 16.91 -2.14 -16.16
CA VAL A 42 16.01 -2.48 -15.05
C VAL A 42 16.29 -3.86 -14.47
N LYS A 43 16.70 -4.83 -15.32
CA LYS A 43 16.98 -6.20 -14.87
C LYS A 43 18.07 -6.28 -13.77
N PRO A 44 19.26 -5.62 -13.91
CA PRO A 44 20.25 -5.60 -12.86
C PRO A 44 19.77 -4.93 -11.56
N ALA A 45 18.93 -3.88 -11.67
CA ALA A 45 18.38 -3.22 -10.51
C ALA A 45 17.44 -4.15 -9.72
N LEU A 46 16.58 -4.91 -10.38
CA LEU A 46 15.74 -5.91 -9.75
C LEU A 46 16.57 -7.03 -9.11
N SER A 47 17.58 -7.55 -9.83
CA SER A 47 18.46 -8.57 -9.29
C SER A 47 19.23 -8.09 -8.06
N GLY A 48 19.63 -6.81 -8.01
CA GLY A 48 20.27 -6.18 -6.85
C GLY A 48 19.34 -6.14 -5.62
N MET A 49 18.02 -6.08 -5.82
CA MET A 49 17.02 -6.21 -4.76
C MET A 49 16.63 -7.67 -4.46
N GLY A 50 17.30 -8.66 -5.07
CA GLY A 50 16.97 -10.09 -4.92
C GLY A 50 15.76 -10.54 -5.73
N ILE A 51 15.28 -9.73 -6.69
CA ILE A 51 14.10 -10.01 -7.50
C ILE A 51 14.55 -10.54 -8.86
N ASN A 52 14.38 -11.85 -9.07
CA ASN A 52 14.78 -12.51 -10.32
C ASN A 52 13.64 -12.67 -11.33
N ALA A 53 12.40 -12.57 -10.89
CA ALA A 53 11.21 -12.66 -11.73
C ALA A 53 10.09 -11.80 -11.16
N LEU A 54 9.21 -11.33 -12.03
CA LEU A 54 8.02 -10.57 -11.63
C LEU A 54 6.85 -11.53 -11.40
N TYR A 55 6.07 -11.27 -10.38
CA TYR A 55 4.80 -11.96 -10.20
C TYR A 55 3.84 -11.65 -11.37
N SER A 56 2.91 -12.56 -11.64
CA SER A 56 1.97 -12.41 -12.76
C SER A 56 1.20 -11.10 -12.72
N HIS A 57 0.71 -10.68 -11.55
CA HIS A 57 0.00 -9.40 -11.39
C HIS A 57 0.89 -8.17 -11.61
N GLN A 58 2.18 -8.26 -11.27
CA GLN A 58 3.13 -7.18 -11.52
C GLN A 58 3.38 -7.02 -13.02
N ALA A 59 3.63 -8.13 -13.72
CA ALA A 59 3.83 -8.14 -15.17
C ALA A 59 2.59 -7.60 -15.90
N GLU A 60 1.39 -8.09 -15.56
CA GLU A 60 0.13 -7.63 -16.12
C GLU A 60 -0.09 -6.12 -15.92
N ALA A 61 0.15 -5.63 -14.69
CA ALA A 61 0.00 -4.22 -14.37
C ALA A 61 0.94 -3.34 -15.21
N ILE A 62 2.22 -3.71 -15.29
CA ILE A 62 3.21 -2.96 -16.05
C ILE A 62 2.88 -2.96 -17.54
N GLU A 63 2.41 -4.09 -18.08
CA GLU A 63 2.00 -4.18 -19.48
C GLU A 63 0.82 -3.24 -19.79
N LYS A 64 -0.21 -3.24 -18.94
CA LYS A 64 -1.35 -2.32 -19.08
C LYS A 64 -0.93 -0.85 -18.97
N ILE A 65 -0.01 -0.51 -18.05
CA ILE A 65 0.55 0.83 -17.95
C ILE A 65 1.29 1.21 -19.25
N LYS A 66 2.10 0.32 -19.81
CA LYS A 66 2.80 0.57 -21.08
C LYS A 66 1.85 0.82 -22.26
N THR A 67 0.63 0.30 -22.21
CA THR A 67 -0.41 0.57 -23.21
C THR A 67 -1.23 1.82 -22.95
N GLY A 68 -0.87 2.63 -21.95
CA GLY A 68 -1.53 3.90 -21.64
C GLY A 68 -2.83 3.77 -20.85
N LYS A 69 -3.07 2.63 -20.19
CA LYS A 69 -4.28 2.39 -19.40
C LYS A 69 -4.11 2.88 -17.96
N ASP A 70 -5.13 3.54 -17.44
CA ASP A 70 -5.26 3.72 -16.00
C ASP A 70 -5.54 2.38 -15.34
N ILE A 71 -4.91 2.11 -14.23
CA ILE A 71 -5.04 0.82 -13.55
C ILE A 71 -5.38 0.97 -12.07
N VAL A 72 -6.03 -0.05 -11.52
CA VAL A 72 -6.05 -0.33 -10.09
C VAL A 72 -5.55 -1.73 -9.81
N LEU A 73 -4.50 -1.81 -9.01
CA LEU A 73 -3.95 -3.06 -8.50
C LEU A 73 -4.54 -3.33 -7.13
N CYS A 74 -5.43 -4.33 -7.05
CA CYS A 74 -6.14 -4.72 -5.85
C CYS A 74 -5.66 -6.09 -5.38
N THR A 75 -4.53 -6.14 -4.69
CA THR A 75 -3.91 -7.36 -4.19
C THR A 75 -3.59 -7.24 -2.70
N THR A 76 -3.31 -8.37 -2.04
CA THR A 76 -2.98 -8.40 -0.62
C THR A 76 -1.81 -7.48 -0.28
N THR A 77 -1.71 -7.08 0.99
CA THR A 77 -0.52 -6.38 1.49
C THR A 77 0.72 -7.25 1.30
N ALA A 78 1.88 -6.63 1.14
CA ALA A 78 3.16 -7.30 0.91
C ALA A 78 3.24 -8.16 -0.38
N SER A 79 2.35 -7.96 -1.37
CA SER A 79 2.42 -8.63 -2.68
C SER A 79 3.40 -7.98 -3.68
N GLY A 80 4.18 -6.98 -3.25
CA GLY A 80 5.15 -6.28 -4.10
C GLY A 80 4.52 -5.27 -5.06
N LYS A 81 3.41 -4.63 -4.69
CA LYS A 81 2.72 -3.61 -5.50
C LYS A 81 3.63 -2.46 -5.96
N SER A 82 4.64 -2.11 -5.16
CA SER A 82 5.51 -0.97 -5.45
C SER A 82 6.24 -1.08 -6.79
N LEU A 83 6.64 -2.28 -7.19
CA LEU A 83 7.31 -2.49 -8.48
C LEU A 83 6.43 -2.12 -9.68
N THR A 84 5.10 -2.21 -9.55
CA THR A 84 4.18 -1.94 -10.65
C THR A 84 4.16 -0.49 -11.09
N TYR A 85 4.49 0.45 -10.20
CA TYR A 85 4.66 1.86 -10.56
C TYR A 85 6.13 2.26 -10.66
N MET A 86 7.03 1.67 -9.87
CA MET A 86 8.45 2.01 -9.90
C MET A 86 9.08 1.73 -11.26
N ILE A 87 8.83 0.54 -11.81
CA ILE A 87 9.42 0.12 -13.10
C ILE A 87 8.97 1.04 -14.24
N PRO A 88 7.67 1.24 -14.53
CA PRO A 88 7.27 2.09 -15.65
C PRO A 88 7.67 3.55 -15.48
N ILE A 89 7.66 4.10 -14.26
CA ILE A 89 8.14 5.46 -14.01
C ILE A 89 9.61 5.58 -14.37
N CYS A 90 10.45 4.66 -13.88
CA CYS A 90 11.88 4.69 -14.17
C CYS A 90 12.19 4.42 -15.65
N GLU A 91 11.49 3.47 -16.30
CA GLU A 91 11.65 3.23 -17.74
C GLU A 91 11.27 4.47 -18.57
N THR A 92 10.27 5.23 -18.14
CA THR A 92 9.87 6.48 -18.80
C THR A 92 10.92 7.57 -18.60
N ILE A 93 11.50 7.70 -17.40
CA ILE A 93 12.56 8.68 -17.13
C ILE A 93 13.86 8.35 -17.90
N LEU A 94 14.16 7.07 -18.11
CA LEU A 94 15.28 6.64 -18.95
C LEU A 94 15.12 7.09 -20.43
N ASP A 95 13.87 7.17 -20.93
CA ASP A 95 13.58 7.66 -22.29
C ASP A 95 13.43 9.17 -22.34
N ASP A 96 12.80 9.77 -21.33
CA ASP A 96 12.52 11.20 -21.20
C ASP A 96 12.98 11.68 -19.81
N PRO A 97 14.22 12.18 -19.69
CA PRO A 97 14.76 12.67 -18.41
C PRO A 97 14.01 13.86 -17.79
N GLU A 98 13.09 14.48 -18.53
CA GLU A 98 12.23 15.54 -18.02
C GLU A 98 10.90 14.99 -17.48
N ALA A 99 10.54 13.73 -17.77
CA ALA A 99 9.31 13.10 -17.29
C ALA A 99 9.19 13.19 -15.77
N THR A 100 7.98 13.45 -15.30
CA THR A 100 7.69 13.57 -13.87
C THR A 100 6.57 12.64 -13.44
N ALA A 101 6.58 12.29 -12.14
CA ALA A 101 5.56 11.49 -11.50
C ALA A 101 5.26 12.01 -10.09
N ILE A 102 4.01 11.90 -9.67
CA ILE A 102 3.60 12.22 -8.31
C ILE A 102 3.06 10.96 -7.62
N TYR A 103 3.60 10.65 -6.44
CA TYR A 103 3.11 9.59 -5.57
C TYR A 103 2.35 10.20 -4.41
N ILE A 104 1.10 9.77 -4.23
CA ILE A 104 0.17 10.30 -3.22
C ILE A 104 -0.26 9.16 -2.30
N SER A 105 0.02 9.30 -1.01
CA SER A 105 -0.42 8.35 0.03
C SER A 105 -1.09 9.09 1.19
N PRO A 106 -2.10 8.49 1.86
CA PRO A 106 -2.82 9.14 2.95
C PRO A 106 -1.96 9.36 4.20
N LEU A 107 -0.92 8.56 4.40
CA LEU A 107 -0.11 8.56 5.62
C LEU A 107 1.35 8.90 5.32
N ASN A 108 1.91 9.86 6.05
CA ASN A 108 3.32 10.27 5.91
C ASN A 108 4.32 9.14 6.22
N ALA A 109 3.96 8.18 7.07
CA ALA A 109 4.79 7.01 7.34
C ALA A 109 4.97 6.16 6.06
N LEU A 110 3.86 5.87 5.36
CA LEU A 110 3.89 5.14 4.09
C LEU A 110 4.67 5.90 3.00
N VAL A 111 4.49 7.24 2.95
CA VAL A 111 5.29 8.10 2.06
C VAL A 111 6.79 7.89 2.29
N ASN A 112 7.22 7.83 3.56
CA ASN A 112 8.64 7.65 3.88
C ASN A 112 9.16 6.25 3.51
N ASP A 113 8.37 5.21 3.79
CA ASP A 113 8.76 3.83 3.51
C ASP A 113 8.88 3.59 1.99
N GLN A 114 7.89 4.06 1.22
CA GLN A 114 7.92 3.93 -0.23
C GLN A 114 9.02 4.77 -0.87
N LEU A 115 9.26 5.97 -0.36
CA LEU A 115 10.37 6.82 -0.79
C LEU A 115 11.71 6.09 -0.61
N LYS A 116 11.94 5.48 0.57
CA LYS A 116 13.17 4.73 0.85
C LYS A 116 13.36 3.59 -0.15
N THR A 117 12.33 2.77 -0.34
CA THR A 117 12.35 1.66 -1.29
C THR A 117 12.64 2.14 -2.72
N PHE A 118 12.07 3.28 -3.12
CA PHE A 118 12.28 3.84 -4.44
C PHE A 118 13.73 4.36 -4.61
N ILE A 119 14.29 5.00 -3.59
CA ILE A 119 15.69 5.46 -3.61
C ILE A 119 16.65 4.26 -3.73
N GLU A 120 16.42 3.18 -2.96
CA GLU A 120 17.24 1.96 -3.04
C GLU A 120 17.20 1.34 -4.45
N PHE A 121 16.04 1.34 -5.09
CA PHE A 121 15.90 0.90 -6.47
C PHE A 121 16.67 1.79 -7.45
N GLU A 122 16.50 3.12 -7.33
CA GLU A 122 17.16 4.11 -8.19
C GLU A 122 18.69 4.10 -8.05
N GLU A 123 19.22 3.90 -6.84
CA GLU A 123 20.68 3.79 -6.59
C GLU A 123 21.31 2.64 -7.39
N THR A 124 20.55 1.57 -7.60
CA THR A 124 20.98 0.42 -8.41
C THR A 124 20.73 0.66 -9.90
N LEU A 125 19.59 1.24 -10.25
CA LEU A 125 19.19 1.50 -11.63
C LEU A 125 20.00 2.63 -12.27
N LYS A 126 20.30 3.68 -11.50
CA LYS A 126 21.06 4.87 -11.94
C LYS A 126 20.43 5.57 -13.15
N SER A 127 19.12 5.72 -13.14
CA SER A 127 18.41 6.47 -14.18
C SER A 127 18.72 7.97 -14.15
N GLY A 128 19.24 8.48 -13.04
CA GLY A 128 19.49 9.89 -12.78
C GLY A 128 18.24 10.65 -12.35
N ALA A 129 17.17 9.95 -11.95
CA ALA A 129 15.93 10.55 -11.50
C ALA A 129 16.13 11.33 -10.20
N GLY A 130 15.72 12.59 -10.19
CA GLY A 130 15.59 13.37 -8.98
C GLY A 130 14.36 12.93 -8.18
N ILE A 131 14.56 12.37 -6.99
CA ILE A 131 13.50 11.87 -6.12
C ILE A 131 13.43 12.71 -4.85
N ALA A 132 12.25 13.18 -4.49
CA ALA A 132 12.09 14.00 -3.30
C ALA A 132 10.78 13.72 -2.56
N ARG A 133 10.83 13.90 -1.24
CA ARG A 133 9.63 14.01 -0.40
C ARG A 133 9.16 15.46 -0.37
N TYR A 134 7.85 15.66 -0.42
CA TYR A 134 7.24 16.98 -0.26
C TYR A 134 6.06 16.89 0.70
N THR A 135 6.28 17.23 1.97
CA THR A 135 5.29 17.15 3.06
C THR A 135 5.32 18.42 3.91
N GLY A 136 4.30 18.61 4.74
CA GLY A 136 4.21 19.76 5.65
C GLY A 136 5.37 19.87 6.66
N ALA A 137 6.11 18.78 6.88
CA ALA A 137 7.27 18.76 7.80
C ALA A 137 8.53 19.45 7.22
N LEU A 138 8.56 19.74 5.91
CA LEU A 138 9.69 20.41 5.28
C LEU A 138 9.71 21.91 5.59
N SER A 139 10.91 22.45 5.80
CA SER A 139 11.11 23.91 5.85
C SER A 139 10.84 24.55 4.47
N GLU A 140 10.59 25.86 4.43
CA GLU A 140 10.33 26.56 3.18
C GLU A 140 11.54 26.51 2.21
N ASP A 141 12.76 26.52 2.73
CA ASP A 141 13.97 26.38 1.91
C ASP A 141 14.08 24.96 1.31
N GLN A 142 13.71 23.92 2.06
CA GLN A 142 13.67 22.56 1.54
C GLN A 142 12.56 22.40 0.47
N LYS A 143 11.39 22.97 0.71
CA LYS A 143 10.29 23.01 -0.27
C LYS A 143 10.70 23.70 -1.56
N ARG A 144 11.42 24.85 -1.45
CA ARG A 144 11.95 25.55 -2.60
C ARG A 144 12.93 24.70 -3.38
N LYS A 145 13.88 24.03 -2.71
CA LYS A 145 14.84 23.13 -3.36
C LYS A 145 14.17 22.01 -4.15
N VAL A 146 13.10 21.41 -3.61
CA VAL A 146 12.33 20.37 -4.32
C VAL A 146 11.62 20.93 -5.54
N ARG A 147 10.98 22.09 -5.41
CA ARG A 147 10.22 22.74 -6.47
C ARG A 147 11.12 23.26 -7.60
N ASP A 148 12.19 23.97 -7.25
CA ASP A 148 13.07 24.66 -8.21
C ASP A 148 14.19 23.73 -8.72
N GLY A 149 14.39 22.58 -8.07
CA GLY A 149 15.36 21.56 -8.46
C GLY A 149 14.88 20.69 -9.62
N LYS A 150 15.78 19.87 -10.12
CA LYS A 150 15.46 18.83 -11.12
C LYS A 150 14.82 17.61 -10.45
N THR A 151 13.62 17.78 -9.88
CA THR A 151 12.88 16.69 -9.26
C THR A 151 11.97 16.06 -10.31
N ASN A 152 12.12 14.74 -10.50
CA ASN A 152 11.29 13.93 -11.39
C ASN A 152 10.14 13.31 -10.62
N ILE A 153 10.39 12.80 -9.42
CA ILE A 153 9.40 12.04 -8.65
C ILE A 153 9.19 12.71 -7.30
N VAL A 154 7.95 13.06 -7.01
CA VAL A 154 7.58 13.68 -5.73
C VAL A 154 6.68 12.74 -4.95
N PHE A 155 7.12 12.38 -3.75
CA PHE A 155 6.36 11.63 -2.75
C PHE A 155 5.66 12.60 -1.80
N THR A 156 4.33 12.55 -1.73
CA THR A 156 3.52 13.54 -1.01
C THR A 156 2.21 12.93 -0.46
N ASN A 157 1.40 13.78 0.15
CA ASN A 157 0.07 13.44 0.63
C ASN A 157 -1.01 14.36 0.01
N PRO A 158 -2.31 14.01 0.11
CA PRO A 158 -3.39 14.80 -0.48
C PRO A 158 -3.44 16.25 0.00
N GLU A 159 -3.11 16.49 1.27
CA GLU A 159 -3.10 17.84 1.84
C GLU A 159 -2.08 18.74 1.13
N MET A 160 -0.87 18.25 0.92
CA MET A 160 0.17 19.01 0.22
C MET A 160 -0.16 19.20 -1.26
N VAL A 161 -0.80 18.22 -1.91
CA VAL A 161 -1.30 18.40 -3.27
C VAL A 161 -2.29 19.58 -3.30
N HIS A 162 -3.21 19.64 -2.36
CA HIS A 162 -4.19 20.72 -2.26
C HIS A 162 -3.56 22.07 -1.95
N MET A 163 -2.73 22.14 -0.91
CA MET A 163 -2.22 23.38 -0.34
C MET A 163 -1.04 23.99 -1.10
N SER A 164 -0.27 23.17 -1.83
CA SER A 164 0.93 23.59 -2.51
C SER A 164 0.85 23.42 -4.02
N PHE A 165 0.67 22.19 -4.50
CA PHE A 165 0.71 21.92 -5.95
C PHE A 165 -0.43 22.61 -6.68
N LEU A 166 -1.66 22.54 -6.18
CA LEU A 166 -2.82 23.12 -6.83
C LEU A 166 -2.97 24.63 -6.54
N ALA A 167 -2.66 25.06 -5.32
CA ALA A 167 -2.77 26.47 -4.95
C ALA A 167 -1.71 27.35 -5.65
N TRP A 168 -0.53 26.80 -5.85
CA TRP A 168 0.63 27.51 -6.42
C TRP A 168 1.14 26.80 -7.68
N HIS A 169 0.23 26.25 -8.51
CA HIS A 169 0.57 25.44 -9.67
C HIS A 169 1.53 26.13 -10.66
N HIS A 170 1.49 27.46 -10.76
CA HIS A 170 2.39 28.23 -11.61
C HIS A 170 3.87 28.09 -11.21
N LEU A 171 4.16 27.79 -9.92
CA LEU A 171 5.51 27.51 -9.45
C LEU A 171 5.96 26.08 -9.77
N TRP A 172 5.04 25.21 -10.19
CA TRP A 172 5.25 23.83 -10.55
C TRP A 172 5.09 23.58 -12.07
N ASN A 173 5.17 24.64 -12.89
CA ASN A 173 4.87 24.54 -14.32
C ASN A 173 5.70 23.46 -15.02
N ARG A 174 7.04 23.41 -14.80
CA ARG A 174 7.92 22.37 -15.34
C ARG A 174 7.44 20.97 -14.94
N PHE A 175 7.11 20.79 -13.67
CA PHE A 175 6.65 19.50 -13.14
C PHE A 175 5.35 19.07 -13.80
N PHE A 176 4.37 19.98 -13.88
CA PHE A 176 3.07 19.68 -14.49
C PHE A 176 3.15 19.47 -16.00
N SER A 177 3.98 20.24 -16.72
CA SER A 177 4.14 20.09 -18.19
C SER A 177 4.70 18.71 -18.58
N ASN A 178 5.44 18.08 -17.68
CA ASN A 178 6.09 16.80 -17.92
C ASN A 178 5.45 15.64 -17.13
N LEU A 179 4.29 15.87 -16.50
CA LEU A 179 3.63 14.88 -15.65
C LEU A 179 3.11 13.70 -16.47
N LYS A 180 3.67 12.53 -16.25
CA LYS A 180 3.31 11.27 -16.93
C LYS A 180 2.48 10.35 -16.05
N PHE A 181 2.75 10.32 -14.72
CA PHE A 181 2.09 9.39 -13.81
C PHE A 181 1.61 10.05 -12.53
N ILE A 182 0.41 9.65 -12.11
CA ILE A 182 -0.17 9.95 -10.80
C ILE A 182 -0.40 8.62 -10.10
N VAL A 183 0.44 8.33 -9.10
CA VAL A 183 0.29 7.13 -8.26
C VAL A 183 -0.58 7.48 -7.07
N VAL A 184 -1.66 6.73 -6.87
CA VAL A 184 -2.56 6.86 -5.71
C VAL A 184 -2.47 5.58 -4.91
N ASP A 185 -1.71 5.64 -3.82
CA ASP A 185 -1.53 4.48 -2.95
C ASP A 185 -2.58 4.43 -1.85
N GLU A 186 -2.85 3.21 -1.36
CA GLU A 186 -3.89 2.92 -0.38
C GLU A 186 -5.26 3.51 -0.77
N SER A 187 -5.62 3.40 -2.05
CA SER A 187 -6.83 4.01 -2.60
C SER A 187 -8.12 3.59 -1.87
N HIS A 188 -8.13 2.41 -1.24
CA HIS A 188 -9.23 1.93 -0.41
C HIS A 188 -9.50 2.80 0.84
N TYR A 189 -8.52 3.61 1.24
CA TYR A 189 -8.66 4.56 2.36
C TYR A 189 -9.65 5.69 2.02
N TYR A 190 -9.75 6.06 0.75
CA TYR A 190 -10.54 7.20 0.29
C TYR A 190 -12.02 6.84 0.09
N ARG A 191 -12.78 6.79 1.21
CA ARG A 191 -14.22 6.48 1.24
C ARG A 191 -15.01 7.60 1.91
N GLY A 192 -16.31 7.66 1.64
CA GLY A 192 -17.22 8.65 2.22
C GLY A 192 -16.75 10.08 1.95
N VAL A 193 -16.73 10.93 2.98
CA VAL A 193 -16.33 12.35 2.86
C VAL A 193 -14.88 12.50 2.40
N ILE A 194 -13.97 11.69 2.95
CA ILE A 194 -12.55 11.72 2.54
C ILE A 194 -12.42 11.33 1.07
N GLY A 195 -13.17 10.31 0.62
CA GLY A 195 -13.19 9.89 -0.78
C GLY A 195 -13.72 10.98 -1.70
N SER A 196 -14.81 11.66 -1.34
CA SER A 196 -15.35 12.78 -2.11
C SER A 196 -14.37 13.94 -2.25
N ASN A 197 -13.66 14.27 -1.17
CA ASN A 197 -12.63 15.31 -1.19
C ASN A 197 -11.45 14.89 -2.09
N MET A 198 -11.00 13.63 -1.98
CA MET A 198 -9.91 13.11 -2.82
C MET A 198 -10.32 13.08 -4.30
N ALA A 199 -11.53 12.65 -4.64
CA ALA A 199 -12.03 12.67 -6.01
C ALA A 199 -12.02 14.08 -6.61
N ASN A 200 -12.45 15.09 -5.85
CA ASN A 200 -12.38 16.49 -6.28
C ASN A 200 -10.94 17.00 -6.42
N LEU A 201 -10.05 16.56 -5.53
CA LEU A 201 -8.62 16.86 -5.60
C LEU A 201 -8.00 16.32 -6.91
N LEU A 202 -8.25 15.05 -7.23
CA LEU A 202 -7.71 14.40 -8.41
C LEU A 202 -8.25 15.03 -9.71
N ARG A 203 -9.54 15.37 -9.77
CA ARG A 203 -10.11 16.10 -10.92
C ARG A 203 -9.47 17.48 -11.11
N ARG A 204 -9.15 18.18 -10.01
CA ARG A 204 -8.42 19.45 -10.08
C ARG A 204 -6.98 19.25 -10.53
N LEU A 205 -6.33 18.18 -10.04
CA LEU A 205 -4.96 17.83 -10.42
C LEU A 205 -4.87 17.56 -11.93
N LEU A 206 -5.80 16.78 -12.47
CA LEU A 206 -5.90 16.55 -13.93
C LEU A 206 -6.08 17.84 -14.72
N ARG A 207 -7.03 18.69 -14.34
CA ARG A 207 -7.25 19.97 -15.03
C ARG A 207 -6.01 20.87 -15.04
N VAL A 208 -5.24 20.86 -13.96
CA VAL A 208 -3.98 21.62 -13.92
C VAL A 208 -2.94 20.98 -14.84
N ALA A 209 -2.82 19.64 -14.83
CA ALA A 209 -1.91 18.94 -15.75
C ALA A 209 -2.28 19.22 -17.22
N GLU A 210 -3.56 19.11 -17.57
CA GLU A 210 -4.09 19.42 -18.92
C GLU A 210 -3.84 20.89 -19.32
N TYR A 211 -3.98 21.82 -18.39
CA TYR A 211 -3.68 23.25 -18.63
C TYR A 211 -2.21 23.44 -19.04
N TYR A 212 -1.29 22.63 -18.51
CA TYR A 212 0.13 22.63 -18.88
C TYR A 212 0.46 21.68 -20.05
N GLY A 213 -0.55 21.07 -20.68
CA GLY A 213 -0.37 20.21 -21.86
C GLY A 213 -0.03 18.76 -21.55
N ALA A 214 -0.09 18.33 -20.29
CA ALA A 214 0.15 16.94 -19.89
C ALA A 214 -1.15 16.14 -19.82
N SER A 215 -1.05 14.83 -20.08
CA SER A 215 -2.14 13.86 -19.92
C SER A 215 -1.64 12.67 -19.10
N PRO A 216 -1.56 12.83 -17.78
CA PRO A 216 -1.00 11.80 -16.92
C PRO A 216 -1.92 10.59 -16.81
N GLN A 217 -1.29 9.43 -16.60
CA GLN A 217 -1.91 8.16 -16.35
C GLN A 217 -2.00 7.89 -14.85
N PHE A 218 -3.11 7.28 -14.41
CA PHE A 218 -3.26 6.87 -13.00
C PHE A 218 -2.79 5.45 -12.76
N ILE A 219 -2.08 5.27 -11.66
CA ILE A 219 -1.70 3.97 -11.11
C ILE A 219 -2.20 3.92 -9.68
N CYS A 220 -3.32 3.23 -9.45
CA CYS A 220 -3.90 3.08 -8.13
C CYS A 220 -3.47 1.77 -7.49
N CYS A 221 -3.03 1.82 -6.24
CA CYS A 221 -2.75 0.64 -5.42
C CYS A 221 -3.76 0.56 -4.28
N SER A 222 -4.31 -0.62 -4.05
CA SER A 222 -5.33 -0.88 -3.03
C SER A 222 -5.07 -2.18 -2.30
N ALA A 223 -5.51 -2.28 -1.05
CA ALA A 223 -5.76 -3.57 -0.44
C ALA A 223 -7.00 -4.22 -1.09
N THR A 224 -7.22 -5.50 -0.79
CA THR A 224 -8.40 -6.23 -1.30
C THR A 224 -9.70 -5.58 -0.81
N ILE A 225 -10.56 -5.20 -1.74
CA ILE A 225 -11.90 -4.65 -1.51
C ILE A 225 -12.90 -5.34 -2.42
N GLY A 226 -14.20 -5.31 -2.08
CA GLY A 226 -15.23 -6.02 -2.82
C GLY A 226 -15.63 -5.41 -4.17
N ASN A 227 -15.33 -4.11 -4.40
CA ASN A 227 -15.73 -3.38 -5.60
C ASN A 227 -14.60 -2.46 -6.11
N PRO A 228 -13.41 -2.99 -6.47
CA PRO A 228 -12.25 -2.16 -6.80
C PRO A 228 -12.46 -1.31 -8.05
N LYS A 229 -13.15 -1.83 -9.06
CA LYS A 229 -13.45 -1.09 -10.30
C LYS A 229 -14.31 0.13 -10.03
N GLU A 230 -15.51 -0.09 -9.50
CA GLU A 230 -16.47 0.98 -9.21
C GLU A 230 -15.88 2.06 -8.29
N HIS A 231 -15.19 1.61 -7.24
CA HIS A 231 -14.52 2.51 -6.30
C HIS A 231 -13.50 3.41 -7.00
N THR A 232 -12.62 2.80 -7.81
CA THR A 232 -11.55 3.53 -8.50
C THR A 232 -12.10 4.45 -9.58
N GLU A 233 -13.03 3.99 -10.40
CA GLU A 233 -13.65 4.82 -11.45
C GLU A 233 -14.43 6.00 -10.85
N THR A 234 -15.11 5.79 -9.72
CA THR A 234 -15.76 6.88 -8.99
C THR A 234 -14.74 7.89 -8.45
N LEU A 235 -13.62 7.41 -7.91
CA LEU A 235 -12.55 8.24 -7.35
C LEU A 235 -11.86 9.07 -8.45
N LEU A 236 -11.51 8.44 -9.57
CA LEU A 236 -10.79 9.06 -10.68
C LEU A 236 -11.71 9.88 -11.60
N GLY A 237 -12.99 9.47 -11.74
CA GLY A 237 -13.92 10.03 -12.71
C GLY A 237 -13.66 9.59 -14.15
N ARG A 238 -12.97 8.44 -14.33
CA ARG A 238 -12.61 7.84 -15.62
C ARG A 238 -12.41 6.33 -15.48
N GLU A 239 -12.44 5.62 -16.60
CA GLU A 239 -12.28 4.16 -16.62
C GLU A 239 -10.90 3.73 -16.13
N ALA A 240 -10.85 2.58 -15.46
CA ALA A 240 -9.63 1.95 -14.98
C ALA A 240 -9.68 0.44 -15.16
N GLU A 241 -8.55 -0.14 -15.58
CA GLU A 241 -8.36 -1.58 -15.65
C GLU A 241 -8.04 -2.15 -14.27
N VAL A 242 -8.72 -3.24 -13.92
CA VAL A 242 -8.55 -3.87 -12.60
C VAL A 242 -7.62 -5.07 -12.70
N ILE A 243 -6.73 -5.20 -11.71
CA ILE A 243 -5.85 -6.34 -11.55
C ILE A 243 -6.05 -6.88 -10.12
N GLU A 244 -6.71 -8.04 -10.02
CA GLU A 244 -7.05 -8.67 -8.74
C GLU A 244 -6.31 -9.99 -8.52
N ASN A 245 -5.83 -10.62 -9.61
CA ASN A 245 -5.14 -11.90 -9.54
C ASN A 245 -3.79 -11.74 -8.85
N ASN A 246 -3.74 -12.07 -7.57
CA ASN A 246 -2.50 -11.99 -6.82
C ASN A 246 -1.58 -13.19 -7.13
N GLY A 247 -0.48 -12.96 -7.83
CA GLY A 247 0.53 -13.97 -8.15
C GLY A 247 1.60 -14.16 -7.07
N SER A 248 1.56 -13.45 -5.94
CA SER A 248 2.53 -13.65 -4.87
C SER A 248 2.30 -14.98 -4.15
N SER A 249 3.38 -15.60 -3.66
CA SER A 249 3.27 -16.75 -2.78
C SER A 249 2.62 -16.38 -1.45
N ASN A 250 1.93 -17.33 -0.87
CA ASN A 250 1.42 -17.19 0.49
C ASN A 250 1.66 -18.50 1.26
N GLY A 251 2.22 -18.41 2.45
CA GLY A 251 2.32 -19.55 3.36
C GLY A 251 0.94 -20.00 3.83
N PRO A 252 0.82 -21.21 4.38
CA PRO A 252 -0.43 -21.65 4.98
C PRO A 252 -0.79 -20.74 6.14
N GLN A 253 -2.06 -20.35 6.22
CA GLN A 253 -2.56 -19.44 7.25
C GLN A 253 -3.74 -20.09 7.97
N LYS A 254 -3.89 -19.79 9.27
CA LYS A 254 -5.06 -20.15 10.04
C LYS A 254 -5.69 -18.88 10.62
N PHE A 255 -6.94 -18.64 10.26
CA PHE A 255 -7.74 -17.59 10.87
C PHE A 255 -8.51 -18.17 12.03
N VAL A 256 -8.23 -17.70 13.22
CA VAL A 256 -8.87 -18.17 14.44
C VAL A 256 -9.93 -17.16 14.87
N PHE A 257 -11.16 -17.59 14.90
CA PHE A 257 -12.28 -16.79 15.37
C PHE A 257 -12.39 -16.95 16.88
N TRP A 258 -12.03 -15.88 17.57
CA TRP A 258 -12.00 -15.86 19.03
C TRP A 258 -13.22 -15.12 19.59
N ASN A 259 -13.99 -15.82 20.44
CA ASN A 259 -15.10 -15.23 21.18
C ASN A 259 -14.63 -14.93 22.61
N PRO A 260 -14.33 -13.65 22.95
CA PRO A 260 -13.79 -13.34 24.26
C PRO A 260 -14.77 -13.70 25.38
N PRO A 261 -14.28 -14.12 26.56
CA PRO A 261 -15.12 -14.46 27.68
C PRO A 261 -15.92 -13.28 28.19
N LEU A 262 -17.08 -13.56 28.77
CA LEU A 262 -17.90 -12.58 29.46
C LEU A 262 -17.32 -12.34 30.86
N TYR A 263 -17.31 -11.10 31.29
CA TYR A 263 -16.99 -10.75 32.68
C TYR A 263 -18.01 -9.79 33.25
N ILE A 264 -18.19 -9.82 34.55
CA ILE A 264 -19.06 -8.87 35.27
C ILE A 264 -18.19 -7.74 35.76
N ASN A 265 -18.48 -6.51 35.33
CA ASN A 265 -17.76 -5.35 35.82
C ASN A 265 -18.17 -4.99 37.27
N ASN A 266 -17.47 -4.07 37.90
CA ASN A 266 -17.74 -3.61 39.27
C ASN A 266 -19.14 -3.00 39.49
N ARG A 267 -19.91 -2.77 38.38
CA ARG A 267 -21.30 -2.28 38.42
C ARG A 267 -22.33 -3.39 38.15
N GLY A 268 -21.91 -4.65 38.06
CA GLY A 268 -22.78 -5.80 37.84
C GLY A 268 -23.20 -5.99 36.39
N PHE A 269 -22.64 -5.25 35.43
CA PHE A 269 -22.93 -5.46 34.01
C PHE A 269 -22.08 -6.56 33.41
N ILE A 270 -22.72 -7.44 32.62
CA ILE A 270 -22.03 -8.47 31.83
C ILE A 270 -21.46 -7.81 30.59
N LEU A 271 -20.12 -7.84 30.47
CA LEU A 271 -19.37 -7.27 29.34
C LEU A 271 -18.54 -8.36 28.69
N ARG A 272 -18.29 -8.23 27.38
CA ARG A 272 -17.25 -8.99 26.70
C ARG A 272 -15.94 -8.24 26.82
N ARG A 273 -14.88 -8.92 27.25
CA ARG A 273 -13.55 -8.34 27.30
C ARG A 273 -13.02 -8.28 25.86
N SER A 274 -13.11 -7.11 25.22
CA SER A 274 -12.48 -6.90 23.91
C SER A 274 -11.02 -6.49 24.14
N SER A 275 -10.10 -7.08 23.40
CA SER A 275 -8.68 -6.68 23.41
C SER A 275 -8.43 -5.32 22.75
N PHE A 276 -9.47 -4.66 22.25
CA PHE A 276 -9.42 -3.32 21.63
C PHE A 276 -10.42 -2.39 22.29
N SER A 277 -9.89 -1.28 22.83
CA SER A 277 -10.52 -0.07 23.39
C SER A 277 -12.06 -0.01 23.54
N GLU A 278 -12.49 0.54 24.63
CA GLU A 278 -13.86 0.73 25.18
C GLU A 278 -14.95 1.30 24.26
N ALA A 279 -14.83 1.26 22.95
CA ALA A 279 -15.66 2.06 22.03
C ALA A 279 -16.58 1.31 21.05
N SER A 280 -16.90 0.01 21.22
CA SER A 280 -18.02 -0.55 20.46
C SER A 280 -18.68 -1.74 21.13
N LEU A 281 -19.86 -1.49 21.68
CA LEU A 281 -20.83 -2.46 22.21
C LEU A 281 -21.61 -3.16 21.09
N THR A 282 -20.93 -3.88 20.21
CA THR A 282 -21.57 -4.84 19.31
C THR A 282 -20.66 -6.04 19.17
N SER A 283 -21.26 -7.24 19.30
CA SER A 283 -20.66 -8.57 19.23
C SER A 283 -19.38 -8.63 18.38
N SER A 284 -18.22 -8.38 18.97
CA SER A 284 -16.95 -8.36 18.26
C SER A 284 -16.33 -9.74 18.33
N ILE A 285 -16.31 -10.43 17.20
CA ILE A 285 -15.42 -11.56 16.99
C ILE A 285 -14.06 -10.96 16.62
N SER A 286 -13.06 -11.22 17.43
CA SER A 286 -11.69 -10.78 17.15
C SER A 286 -11.03 -11.78 16.22
N PHE A 287 -10.41 -11.30 15.13
CA PHE A 287 -9.65 -12.12 14.20
C PHE A 287 -8.17 -12.06 14.60
N ILE A 288 -7.57 -13.21 14.83
CA ILE A 288 -6.13 -13.34 14.96
C ILE A 288 -5.65 -14.15 13.76
N SER A 289 -4.89 -13.51 12.88
CA SER A 289 -4.17 -14.18 11.78
C SER A 289 -2.77 -14.50 12.26
N ILE A 290 -2.42 -15.79 12.27
CA ILE A 290 -1.08 -16.26 12.63
C ILE A 290 -0.43 -16.79 11.35
N PRO A 291 0.57 -16.09 10.77
CA PRO A 291 1.26 -16.56 9.57
C PRO A 291 2.15 -17.78 9.90
N ALA A 292 2.19 -18.75 8.99
CA ALA A 292 2.99 -19.97 9.15
C ALA A 292 4.51 -19.73 9.08
N SER A 293 4.96 -18.60 8.52
CA SER A 293 6.37 -18.22 8.38
C SER A 293 7.06 -17.81 9.69
N TRP A 294 6.41 -17.98 10.83
CA TRP A 294 6.99 -17.61 12.13
C TRP A 294 8.02 -18.62 12.67
N GLU A 295 8.39 -19.61 11.86
CA GLU A 295 9.42 -20.59 12.26
C GLU A 295 10.86 -20.03 12.32
N SER A 296 11.16 -18.82 11.86
CA SER A 296 12.55 -18.38 11.70
C SER A 296 12.98 -17.04 12.33
N SER A 297 12.12 -16.34 13.08
CA SER A 297 12.56 -15.12 13.78
C SER A 297 12.48 -15.25 15.30
N THR A 298 13.56 -15.78 15.87
CA THR A 298 13.83 -15.87 17.33
C THR A 298 14.10 -14.51 18.01
N SER A 299 13.68 -13.38 17.46
CA SER A 299 14.02 -12.06 18.00
C SER A 299 12.85 -11.19 18.49
N LEU A 300 11.62 -11.63 18.38
CA LEU A 300 10.50 -10.99 19.07
C LEU A 300 9.90 -11.99 20.07
N GLY A 301 10.43 -11.95 21.29
CA GLY A 301 9.92 -12.72 22.41
C GLY A 301 8.51 -12.31 22.83
N ILE A 302 7.53 -12.62 22.00
CA ILE A 302 6.13 -12.60 22.44
C ILE A 302 5.93 -13.87 23.23
N ASN A 303 6.13 -13.75 24.52
CA ASN A 303 5.83 -14.82 25.47
C ASN A 303 4.32 -15.08 25.43
N ILE A 304 3.91 -16.37 25.39
CA ILE A 304 2.50 -16.78 25.46
C ILE A 304 1.82 -16.16 26.70
N SER A 305 2.57 -15.96 27.79
CA SER A 305 2.12 -15.20 28.96
C SER A 305 1.75 -13.75 28.62
N THR A 306 2.37 -13.11 27.63
CA THR A 306 2.05 -11.74 27.21
C THR A 306 0.72 -11.69 26.44
N LEU A 307 0.37 -12.72 25.68
CA LEU A 307 -0.96 -12.85 25.07
C LEU A 307 -2.06 -13.02 26.13
N PHE A 308 -1.73 -13.62 27.27
CA PHE A 308 -2.64 -13.78 28.40
C PHE A 308 -2.59 -12.59 29.39
N ASN A 309 -1.48 -11.85 29.50
CA ASN A 309 -1.34 -10.65 30.33
C ASN A 309 -1.93 -9.37 29.71
N ILE A 310 -2.27 -9.39 28.42
CA ILE A 310 -3.16 -8.38 27.81
C ILE A 310 -4.60 -8.52 28.37
N TRP A 311 -4.83 -9.54 29.23
CA TRP A 311 -6.13 -9.91 29.80
C TRP A 311 -6.24 -9.61 31.32
N GLU A 312 -5.26 -9.00 31.94
CA GLU A 312 -5.33 -8.39 33.25
C GLU A 312 -5.55 -6.87 33.13
#